data_fdb5ba72840202fda83a16e87b929c2f
#
_entry.id   fdb5ba72840202fda83a16e87b929c2f
#
_cell.length_a   1.000
_cell.length_b   1.000
_cell.length_c   1.000
_cell.angle_alpha   90.00
_cell.angle_beta   90.00
_cell.angle_gamma   90.00
#
_symmetry.space_group_name_H-M   'P 1'
#
loop_
_entity.id
_entity.type
_entity.pdbx_description
1 polymer ?
#
loop_
_entity_poly.entity_id
_entity_poly.type
_entity_poly.pdbx_seq_one_letter_code
_entity_poly.pdbx_strand_id
1 'polypeptide(L)'
;MKHILFDLKECLVPSLLDDEEYVKETLIEATKVAKLELLQVDTHRFQPHGVTGYALLAESHISIHTWPEDNIARCDLFSCNSNTDYKSVIQYMQNRFDSMEVKKWGCDRSNWL
;
A
#
# COMPACT_ATOMS: atom_id res chain seq x y z
N MET A 1 10.60 11.50 9.66
CA MET A 1 10.51 10.32 8.80
C MET A 1 9.58 9.30 9.41
N LYS A 2 8.41 9.14 8.83
CA LYS A 2 7.41 8.21 9.34
C LYS A 2 7.36 6.94 8.51
N HIS A 3 7.24 5.82 9.17
CA HIS A 3 7.06 4.53 8.55
C HIS A 3 5.78 3.91 9.10
N ILE A 4 4.79 3.73 8.23
CA ILE A 4 3.49 3.20 8.59
C ILE A 4 3.35 1.82 7.93
N LEU A 5 3.05 0.82 8.76
CA LEU A 5 2.70 -0.51 8.27
C LEU A 5 1.19 -0.67 8.46
N PHE A 6 0.52 -1.22 7.49
CA PHE A 6 -0.92 -1.45 7.63
C PHE A 6 -1.36 -2.70 6.89
N ASP A 7 -2.30 -3.39 7.50
CA ASP A 7 -2.93 -4.57 6.93
C ASP A 7 -4.38 -4.23 6.57
N LEU A 8 -4.73 -4.52 5.33
CA LEU A 8 -6.11 -4.43 4.86
C LEU A 8 -6.70 -5.83 4.99
N LYS A 9 -7.59 -6.00 5.95
CA LYS A 9 -8.18 -7.31 6.29
C LYS A 9 -9.63 -7.36 5.85
N GLU A 10 -10.17 -8.58 5.77
CA GLU A 10 -11.56 -8.80 5.36
C GLU A 10 -11.88 -8.08 4.05
N CYS A 11 -11.02 -8.25 3.05
CA CYS A 11 -11.26 -7.72 1.71
C CYS A 11 -12.38 -8.53 1.06
N LEU A 12 -13.49 -7.84 0.72
CA LEU A 12 -14.72 -8.51 0.30
C LEU A 12 -14.67 -9.09 -1.10
N VAL A 13 -13.73 -8.61 -1.94
CA VAL A 13 -13.61 -9.03 -3.33
C VAL A 13 -12.18 -9.53 -3.58
N PRO A 14 -11.88 -10.79 -3.21
CA PRO A 14 -10.51 -11.30 -3.30
C PRO A 14 -9.93 -11.31 -4.70
N SER A 15 -10.75 -11.32 -5.75
CA SER A 15 -10.27 -11.24 -7.13
C SER A 15 -9.52 -9.94 -7.42
N LEU A 16 -9.82 -8.85 -6.70
CA LEU A 16 -9.10 -7.59 -6.85
C LEU A 16 -7.68 -7.69 -6.29
N LEU A 17 -7.49 -8.51 -5.26
CA LEU A 17 -6.18 -8.76 -4.68
C LEU A 17 -5.28 -9.60 -5.60
N ASP A 18 -5.88 -10.29 -6.56
CA ASP A 18 -5.17 -11.18 -7.50
C ASP A 18 -5.02 -10.56 -8.89
N ASP A 19 -5.48 -9.34 -9.06
CA ASP A 19 -5.46 -8.61 -10.33
C ASP A 19 -4.25 -7.67 -10.35
N GLU A 20 -3.22 -8.06 -11.09
CA GLU A 20 -1.96 -7.31 -11.13
C GLU A 20 -2.16 -5.87 -11.62
N GLU A 21 -2.94 -5.67 -12.67
CA GLU A 21 -3.18 -4.31 -13.19
C GLU A 21 -3.95 -3.46 -12.18
N TYR A 22 -4.93 -4.04 -11.49
CA TYR A 22 -5.69 -3.34 -10.46
C TYR A 22 -4.79 -2.90 -9.30
N VAL A 23 -3.90 -3.80 -8.87
CA VAL A 23 -2.92 -3.48 -7.80
C VAL A 23 -1.99 -2.37 -8.26
N LYS A 24 -1.49 -2.46 -9.48
CA LYS A 24 -0.60 -1.43 -10.05
C LYS A 24 -1.27 -0.07 -10.11
N GLU A 25 -2.49 0.00 -10.62
CA GLU A 25 -3.28 1.24 -10.66
C GLU A 25 -3.49 1.81 -9.26
N THR A 26 -3.75 0.94 -8.29
CA THR A 26 -3.92 1.35 -6.89
C THR A 26 -2.66 2.03 -6.35
N LEU A 27 -1.48 1.47 -6.63
CA LEU A 27 -0.21 2.07 -6.22
C LEU A 27 0.00 3.44 -6.87
N ILE A 28 -0.29 3.56 -8.17
CA ILE A 28 -0.14 4.82 -8.89
C ILE A 28 -1.06 5.90 -8.30
N GLU A 29 -2.33 5.56 -8.11
CA GLU A 29 -3.29 6.51 -7.56
C GLU A 29 -3.01 6.86 -6.09
N ALA A 30 -2.54 5.88 -5.29
CA ALA A 30 -2.12 6.12 -3.92
C ALA A 30 -0.99 7.16 -3.84
N THR A 31 -0.08 7.14 -4.81
CA THR A 31 1.00 8.13 -4.92
C THR A 31 0.44 9.53 -5.08
N LYS A 32 -0.59 9.70 -5.90
CA LYS A 32 -1.25 10.99 -6.08
C LYS A 32 -1.95 11.45 -4.82
N VAL A 33 -2.62 10.53 -4.12
CA VAL A 33 -3.27 10.81 -2.83
C VAL A 33 -2.24 11.26 -1.80
N ALA A 34 -1.06 10.64 -1.80
CA ALA A 34 0.04 10.99 -0.92
C ALA A 34 0.68 12.34 -1.25
N LYS A 35 0.39 12.88 -2.45
CA LYS A 35 1.00 14.12 -2.98
C LYS A 35 2.51 13.98 -3.13
N LEU A 36 2.96 12.83 -3.59
CA LEU A 36 4.36 12.53 -3.80
C LEU A 36 4.62 12.26 -5.29
N GLU A 37 5.88 12.41 -5.71
CA GLU A 37 6.28 12.18 -7.08
C GLU A 37 6.58 10.70 -7.29
N LEU A 38 5.90 10.09 -8.28
CA LEU A 38 6.14 8.72 -8.68
C LEU A 38 7.36 8.64 -9.59
N LEU A 39 8.36 7.86 -9.20
CA LEU A 39 9.55 7.61 -10.01
C LEU A 39 9.44 6.29 -10.78
N GLN A 40 8.90 5.26 -10.14
CA GLN A 40 8.79 3.94 -10.72
C GLN A 40 7.72 3.14 -9.99
N VAL A 41 6.97 2.32 -10.72
CA VAL A 41 6.05 1.35 -10.13
C VAL A 41 6.33 0.01 -10.80
N ASP A 42 6.32 -1.06 -10.02
CA ASP A 42 6.51 -2.40 -10.53
C ASP A 42 5.66 -3.38 -9.72
N THR A 43 5.22 -4.44 -10.39
CA THR A 43 4.38 -5.47 -9.78
C THR A 43 4.78 -6.83 -10.31
N HIS A 44 4.48 -7.87 -9.52
CA HIS A 44 4.67 -9.25 -9.92
C HIS A 44 3.50 -10.09 -9.42
N ARG A 45 2.87 -10.84 -10.32
CA ARG A 45 1.83 -11.78 -9.95
C ARG A 45 2.44 -13.16 -9.81
N PHE A 46 2.20 -13.78 -8.65
CA PHE A 46 2.71 -15.12 -8.36
C PHE A 46 1.75 -16.20 -8.82
N GLN A 47 2.27 -17.38 -9.05
CA GLN A 47 1.48 -18.57 -9.30
C GLN A 47 1.44 -19.39 -8.00
N PRO A 48 0.25 -19.89 -7.57
CA PRO A 48 -1.04 -19.82 -8.28
C PRO A 48 -1.81 -18.51 -8.10
N HIS A 49 -1.44 -17.65 -7.13
CA HIS A 49 -2.12 -16.39 -6.87
C HIS A 49 -1.28 -15.48 -5.99
N GLY A 50 -1.72 -14.22 -5.90
CA GLY A 50 -1.07 -13.20 -5.10
C GLY A 50 -0.24 -12.24 -5.93
N VAL A 51 -0.16 -10.99 -5.47
CA VAL A 51 0.57 -9.91 -6.14
C VAL A 51 1.46 -9.21 -5.11
N THR A 52 2.69 -8.93 -5.51
CA THR A 52 3.57 -8.02 -4.77
C THR A 52 3.84 -6.83 -5.68
N GLY A 53 3.81 -5.64 -5.10
CA GLY A 53 4.12 -4.42 -5.85
C GLY A 53 4.69 -3.33 -4.98
N TYR A 54 5.35 -2.38 -5.64
CA TYR A 54 5.86 -1.20 -4.97
C TYR A 54 5.80 0.01 -5.90
N ALA A 55 5.67 1.17 -5.29
CA ALA A 55 5.88 2.45 -5.94
C ALA A 55 7.10 3.10 -5.33
N LEU A 56 8.11 3.35 -6.15
CA LEU A 56 9.29 4.11 -5.76
C LEU A 56 8.97 5.59 -5.97
N LEU A 57 9.03 6.34 -4.90
CA LEU A 57 8.69 7.75 -4.89
C LEU A 57 9.94 8.58 -4.59
N ALA A 58 9.89 9.87 -4.90
CA ALA A 58 10.98 10.76 -4.50
C ALA A 58 11.10 10.73 -2.98
N GLU A 59 12.21 10.11 -2.49
CA GLU A 59 12.58 9.95 -1.08
C GLU A 59 11.61 9.10 -0.25
N SER A 60 10.82 8.21 -0.93
CA SER A 60 9.75 7.46 -0.24
C SER A 60 9.40 6.19 -1.00
N HIS A 61 8.53 5.36 -0.41
CA HIS A 61 7.96 4.23 -1.12
C HIS A 61 6.61 3.83 -0.53
N ILE A 62 5.80 3.14 -1.35
CA ILE A 62 4.61 2.41 -0.94
C ILE A 62 4.78 0.99 -1.43
N SER A 63 4.54 0.00 -0.59
CA SER A 63 4.56 -1.40 -1.02
C SER A 63 3.28 -2.12 -0.62
N ILE A 64 3.00 -3.22 -1.34
CA ILE A 64 1.84 -4.07 -1.08
C ILE A 64 2.20 -5.52 -1.39
N HIS A 65 1.69 -6.43 -0.54
CA HIS A 65 1.72 -7.86 -0.75
C HIS A 65 0.32 -8.38 -0.52
N THR A 66 -0.22 -9.16 -1.45
CA THR A 66 -1.59 -9.65 -1.32
C THR A 66 -1.64 -11.17 -1.13
N TRP A 67 -2.62 -11.60 -0.35
CA TRP A 67 -2.98 -13.00 -0.14
C TRP A 67 -4.48 -13.14 -0.41
N PRO A 68 -4.88 -13.34 -1.68
CA PRO A 68 -6.30 -13.47 -2.04
C PRO A 68 -7.00 -14.60 -1.29
N GLU A 69 -6.28 -15.68 -1.03
CA GLU A 69 -6.80 -16.85 -0.29
C GLU A 69 -7.19 -16.52 1.16
N ASP A 70 -6.58 -15.51 1.73
CA ASP A 70 -6.83 -15.06 3.10
C ASP A 70 -7.59 -13.74 3.17
N ASN A 71 -7.97 -13.19 2.02
CA ASN A 71 -8.68 -11.90 1.92
C ASN A 71 -7.90 -10.75 2.55
N ILE A 72 -6.58 -10.72 2.38
CA ILE A 72 -5.71 -9.77 3.08
C ILE A 72 -4.67 -9.16 2.16
N ALA A 73 -4.33 -7.89 2.42
CA ALA A 73 -3.17 -7.23 1.83
C ALA A 73 -2.34 -6.61 2.96
N ARG A 74 -1.02 -6.78 2.88
CA ARG A 74 -0.08 -6.18 3.83
C ARG A 74 0.71 -5.10 3.12
N CYS A 75 0.70 -3.91 3.68
CA CYS A 75 1.22 -2.71 3.03
C CYS A 75 2.16 -1.95 3.94
N ASP A 76 3.02 -1.12 3.34
CA ASP A 76 3.75 -0.12 4.10
C ASP A 76 3.90 1.16 3.28
N LEU A 77 4.07 2.25 4.01
CA LEU A 77 4.34 3.57 3.45
C LEU A 77 5.45 4.20 4.28
N PHE A 78 6.57 4.46 3.65
CA PHE A 78 7.68 5.19 4.26
C PHE A 78 7.85 6.52 3.53
N SER A 79 7.86 7.62 4.27
CA SER A 79 8.04 8.94 3.68
C SER A 79 8.94 9.83 4.51
N CYS A 80 9.82 10.52 3.82
CA CYS A 80 10.66 11.58 4.39
C CYS A 80 9.94 12.94 4.39
N ASN A 81 8.79 13.03 3.70
CA ASN A 81 8.04 14.27 3.58
C ASN A 81 7.06 14.41 4.74
N SER A 82 7.23 15.46 5.55
CA SER A 82 6.39 15.73 6.72
C SER A 82 4.93 16.06 6.36
N ASN A 83 4.66 16.40 5.09
CA ASN A 83 3.33 16.77 4.63
C ASN A 83 2.56 15.59 4.02
N THR A 84 3.13 14.38 4.04
CA THR A 84 2.45 13.20 3.51
C THR A 84 1.20 12.89 4.31
N ASP A 85 0.08 12.74 3.61
CA ASP A 85 -1.20 12.43 4.22
C ASP A 85 -1.39 10.91 4.31
N TYR A 86 -0.86 10.32 5.37
CA TYR A 86 -0.90 8.88 5.59
C TYR A 86 -2.34 8.36 5.72
N LYS A 87 -3.20 9.13 6.40
CA LYS A 87 -4.60 8.70 6.62
C LYS A 87 -5.34 8.55 5.30
N SER A 88 -5.19 9.52 4.41
CA SER A 88 -5.86 9.48 3.12
C SER A 88 -5.36 8.36 2.24
N VAL A 89 -4.06 8.04 2.29
CA VAL A 89 -3.50 6.90 1.56
C VAL A 89 -4.11 5.60 2.04
N ILE A 90 -4.15 5.37 3.36
CA ILE A 90 -4.72 4.16 3.95
C ILE A 90 -6.21 4.06 3.60
N GLN A 91 -6.95 5.15 3.75
CA GLN A 91 -8.38 5.18 3.44
C GLN A 91 -8.63 4.86 1.96
N TYR A 92 -7.83 5.43 1.07
CA TYR A 92 -7.93 5.18 -0.36
C TYR A 92 -7.72 3.68 -0.67
N MET A 93 -6.63 3.10 -0.13
CA MET A 93 -6.31 1.69 -0.39
C MET A 93 -7.35 0.76 0.24
N GLN A 94 -7.85 1.10 1.42
CA GLN A 94 -8.93 0.35 2.05
C GLN A 94 -10.17 0.29 1.15
N ASN A 95 -10.56 1.44 0.59
CA ASN A 95 -11.71 1.53 -0.30
C ASN A 95 -11.50 0.74 -1.61
N ARG A 96 -10.29 0.78 -2.14
CA ARG A 96 -9.95 0.07 -3.39
C ARG A 96 -10.16 -1.43 -3.28
N PHE A 97 -9.89 -2.01 -2.11
CA PHE A 97 -9.98 -3.45 -1.91
C PHE A 97 -11.21 -3.87 -1.08
N ASP A 98 -12.14 -2.95 -0.86
CA ASP A 98 -13.33 -3.20 -0.03
C ASP A 98 -12.96 -3.88 1.29
N SER A 99 -11.93 -3.39 1.96
CA SER A 99 -11.47 -3.93 3.22
C SER A 99 -12.36 -3.44 4.36
N MET A 100 -12.86 -4.37 5.16
CA MET A 100 -13.74 -4.05 6.29
C MET A 100 -12.98 -3.78 7.58
N GLU A 101 -11.70 -4.12 7.63
CA GLU A 101 -10.88 -3.94 8.83
C GLU A 101 -9.46 -3.53 8.45
N VAL A 102 -8.95 -2.48 9.07
CA VAL A 102 -7.56 -2.06 8.90
C VAL A 102 -6.85 -2.14 10.24
N LYS A 103 -5.68 -2.78 10.25
CA LYS A 103 -4.75 -2.70 11.38
C LYS A 103 -3.54 -1.92 10.95
N LYS A 104 -3.07 -1.02 11.80
CA LYS A 104 -1.95 -0.16 11.45
C LYS A 104 -1.01 0.05 12.62
N TRP A 105 0.26 0.17 12.28
CA TRP A 105 1.35 0.46 13.19
C TRP A 105 2.21 1.54 12.56
N GLY A 106 2.85 2.35 13.37
CA GLY A 106 3.72 3.38 12.83
C GLY A 106 4.79 3.77 13.80
N CYS A 107 5.86 4.32 13.25
CA CYS A 107 6.93 4.91 14.04
C CYS A 107 7.50 6.12 13.31
N ASP A 108 8.03 7.06 14.10
CA ASP A 108 8.81 8.16 13.58
C ASP A 108 10.30 7.79 13.70
N ARG A 109 10.95 7.67 12.54
CA ARG A 109 12.35 7.23 12.45
C ARG A 109 13.33 8.39 12.50
N SER A 110 12.90 9.55 12.94
CA SER A 110 13.76 10.71 13.12
C SER A 110 14.61 10.63 14.40
N ASN A 111 14.23 9.75 15.33
CA ASN A 111 14.91 9.59 16.60
C ASN A 111 15.80 8.35 16.59
N TRP A 112 17.00 8.52 17.12
CA TRP A 112 17.98 7.43 17.27
C TRP A 112 17.80 6.72 18.61
N LEU A 113 18.15 5.46 18.63
CA LEU A 113 18.19 4.68 19.87
C LEU A 113 19.39 5.05 20.75
#